data_52a9d22e0e3c33c6ada4eccf2d9d5d76
#
_entry.id   52a9d22e0e3c33c6ada4eccf2d9d5d76
#
_cell.length_a   1.000
_cell.length_b   1.000
_cell.length_c   1.000
_cell.angle_alpha   90.00
_cell.angle_beta   90.00
_cell.angle_gamma   90.00
#
_symmetry.space_group_name_H-M   'P 1'
#
loop_
_entity.id
_entity.type
_entity.pdbx_description
1 polymer ?
#
loop_
_entity_poly.entity_id
_entity_poly.type
_entity_poly.pdbx_seq_one_letter_code
_entity_poly.pdbx_strand_id
1 'polypeptide(L)'
;DASSANYGEGIGNISQLKKMTRSGGEVYTYISRQAIRYNIVQQMQIDNTPVDNAQKVVQFSPNTTIKDYPEIDLFGYMKTTKGGQSIRSAVVRLSNAISLEPYKSDTDFLNNMGLAKRSGLENALAQSEIHKSLYSYTITIDLDKIGIDDDIEIENSEKSERIIKLLDTIQFLWRDIRGRRENLNPLFAVGGIYERKNPYFEDRLKLTKNGLNAGLIKSVKESCEDTQSNTLIGYVPGIFSNEEEIIKTLSPVSISEMFTKLKEEVRAYYA
;
A
#
# COMPACT_ATOMS: atom_id res chain seq x y z
N ASP A 1 1.25 -11.87 0.42
CA ASP A 1 2.09 -12.15 -0.76
C ASP A 1 1.33 -11.81 -2.06
N ALA A 2 2.05 -11.72 -3.16
CA ALA A 2 1.47 -11.53 -4.48
C ALA A 2 2.28 -12.27 -5.54
N SER A 3 1.66 -12.62 -6.67
CA SER A 3 2.37 -13.26 -7.79
C SER A 3 2.32 -12.45 -9.09
N SER A 4 1.41 -11.50 -9.21
CA SER A 4 1.32 -10.58 -10.35
C SER A 4 1.48 -9.15 -9.87
N ALA A 5 2.69 -8.78 -9.42
CA ALA A 5 2.93 -7.55 -8.68
C ALA A 5 2.27 -6.32 -9.33
N ASN A 6 2.78 -5.85 -10.45
CA ASN A 6 2.16 -4.78 -11.24
C ASN A 6 2.73 -4.84 -12.66
N TYR A 7 1.87 -4.96 -13.64
CA TYR A 7 2.31 -4.97 -15.02
C TYR A 7 2.64 -3.56 -15.51
N GLY A 8 3.73 -3.47 -16.25
CA GLY A 8 4.18 -2.28 -16.96
C GLY A 8 3.83 -2.37 -18.44
N GLU A 9 4.79 -2.00 -19.28
CA GLU A 9 4.67 -2.11 -20.74
C GLU A 9 4.80 -3.57 -21.17
N GLY A 10 4.12 -3.93 -22.27
CA GLY A 10 4.31 -5.22 -22.92
C GLY A 10 5.44 -5.15 -23.95
N ILE A 11 6.21 -6.23 -24.10
CA ILE A 11 7.15 -6.41 -25.21
C ILE A 11 6.65 -7.57 -26.07
N GLY A 12 6.17 -7.26 -27.26
CA GLY A 12 5.49 -8.24 -28.10
C GLY A 12 4.27 -8.83 -27.39
N ASN A 13 4.20 -10.15 -27.26
CA ASN A 13 3.11 -10.85 -26.59
C ASN A 13 3.32 -11.04 -25.09
N ILE A 14 4.38 -10.45 -24.49
CA ILE A 14 4.73 -10.64 -23.10
C ILE A 14 4.36 -9.40 -22.29
N SER A 15 3.48 -9.58 -21.31
CA SER A 15 3.21 -8.56 -20.27
C SER A 15 4.28 -8.62 -19.20
N GLN A 16 5.07 -7.56 -19.08
CA GLN A 16 6.17 -7.50 -18.11
C GLN A 16 5.73 -6.91 -16.78
N LEU A 17 6.24 -7.47 -15.70
CA LEU A 17 6.13 -6.88 -14.36
C LEU A 17 6.98 -5.62 -14.26
N LYS A 18 6.54 -4.66 -13.45
CA LYS A 18 7.36 -3.53 -13.05
C LYS A 18 8.52 -4.00 -12.19
N LYS A 19 9.72 -3.61 -12.57
CA LYS A 19 10.98 -4.04 -11.95
C LYS A 19 11.87 -2.86 -11.60
N MET A 20 12.71 -3.05 -10.62
CA MET A 20 13.79 -2.14 -10.26
C MET A 20 15.05 -2.92 -9.91
N THR A 21 16.20 -2.36 -10.22
CA THR A 21 17.51 -2.92 -9.85
C THR A 21 17.97 -2.28 -8.55
N ARG A 22 18.47 -3.08 -7.61
CA ARG A 22 19.12 -2.60 -6.40
C ARG A 22 20.66 -2.63 -6.53
N SER A 23 21.35 -2.06 -5.55
CA SER A 23 22.80 -1.86 -5.55
C SER A 23 23.65 -3.12 -5.80
N GLY A 24 23.13 -4.32 -5.47
CA GLY A 24 23.79 -5.59 -5.76
C GLY A 24 23.63 -6.11 -7.19
N GLY A 25 22.96 -5.35 -8.07
CA GLY A 25 22.64 -5.78 -9.44
C GLY A 25 21.43 -6.72 -9.53
N GLU A 26 20.85 -7.13 -8.40
CA GLU A 26 19.65 -7.95 -8.36
C GLU A 26 18.40 -7.15 -8.73
N VAL A 27 17.50 -7.80 -9.43
CA VAL A 27 16.23 -7.23 -9.90
C VAL A 27 15.11 -7.63 -8.95
N TYR A 28 14.27 -6.67 -8.59
CA TYR A 28 13.10 -6.84 -7.74
C TYR A 28 11.84 -6.37 -8.48
N THR A 29 10.74 -7.08 -8.29
CA THR A 29 9.45 -6.61 -8.79
C THR A 29 8.78 -5.71 -7.77
N TYR A 30 7.88 -4.85 -8.23
CA TYR A 30 7.13 -4.00 -7.30
C TYR A 30 5.69 -3.75 -7.75
N ILE A 31 4.83 -3.54 -6.76
CA ILE A 31 3.51 -2.96 -6.95
C ILE A 31 3.65 -1.46 -6.76
N SER A 32 3.26 -0.67 -7.75
CA SER A 32 3.37 0.78 -7.63
C SER A 32 2.44 1.32 -6.53
N ARG A 33 2.89 2.36 -5.84
CA ARG A 33 2.06 3.06 -4.84
C ARG A 33 0.70 3.51 -5.39
N GLN A 34 0.65 3.87 -6.67
CA GLN A 34 -0.60 4.24 -7.34
C GLN A 34 -1.57 3.06 -7.45
N ALA A 35 -1.06 1.85 -7.75
CA ALA A 35 -1.89 0.65 -7.80
C ALA A 35 -2.39 0.25 -6.41
N ILE A 36 -1.58 0.40 -5.37
CA ILE A 36 -2.02 0.15 -3.98
C ILE A 36 -3.08 1.18 -3.59
N ARG A 37 -2.81 2.46 -3.80
CA ARG A 37 -3.76 3.56 -3.53
C ARG A 37 -5.09 3.33 -4.23
N TYR A 38 -5.09 2.95 -5.50
CA TYR A 38 -6.31 2.66 -6.26
C TYR A 38 -7.18 1.63 -5.55
N ASN A 39 -6.61 0.50 -5.13
CA ASN A 39 -7.35 -0.54 -4.43
C ASN A 39 -7.85 -0.07 -3.04
N ILE A 40 -7.08 0.74 -2.33
CA ILE A 40 -7.49 1.33 -1.06
C ILE A 40 -8.70 2.26 -1.28
N VAL A 41 -8.62 3.19 -2.22
CA VAL A 41 -9.69 4.16 -2.52
C VAL A 41 -10.97 3.44 -2.92
N GLN A 42 -10.88 2.41 -3.79
CA GLN A 42 -12.02 1.59 -4.19
C GLN A 42 -12.66 0.86 -3.00
N GLN A 43 -11.87 0.24 -2.14
CA GLN A 43 -12.39 -0.53 -1.01
C GLN A 43 -12.87 0.34 0.15
N MET A 44 -12.33 1.55 0.29
CA MET A 44 -12.88 2.58 1.16
C MET A 44 -14.20 3.17 0.61
N GLN A 45 -14.55 2.92 -0.66
CA GLN A 45 -15.71 3.51 -1.33
C GLN A 45 -15.71 5.04 -1.25
N ILE A 46 -14.56 5.65 -1.56
CA ILE A 46 -14.36 7.10 -1.58
C ILE A 46 -13.97 7.62 -2.98
N ASP A 47 -14.15 6.81 -4.00
CA ASP A 47 -13.83 7.07 -5.42
C ASP A 47 -14.89 7.91 -6.16
N ASN A 48 -15.77 8.57 -5.42
CA ASN A 48 -16.86 9.37 -5.94
C ASN A 48 -16.54 10.87 -6.07
N THR A 49 -15.28 11.26 -5.88
CA THR A 49 -14.85 12.66 -6.03
C THR A 49 -15.04 13.11 -7.48
N PRO A 50 -15.83 14.17 -7.76
CA PRO A 50 -16.04 14.67 -9.12
C PRO A 50 -14.75 15.06 -9.81
N VAL A 51 -14.62 14.70 -11.09
CA VAL A 51 -13.48 15.04 -11.94
C VAL A 51 -13.87 16.03 -13.03
N ASP A 52 -12.90 16.82 -13.48
CA ASP A 52 -13.04 17.80 -14.55
C ASP A 52 -11.93 17.59 -15.59
N ASN A 53 -12.26 17.74 -16.85
CA ASN A 53 -11.33 17.64 -17.98
C ASN A 53 -11.28 18.91 -18.85
N ALA A 54 -11.87 20.02 -18.38
CA ALA A 54 -12.00 21.26 -19.14
C ALA A 54 -10.66 21.83 -19.62
N GLN A 55 -9.56 21.54 -18.94
CA GLN A 55 -8.20 21.97 -19.27
C GLN A 55 -7.39 20.92 -20.06
N LYS A 56 -8.04 19.93 -20.68
CA LYS A 56 -7.40 18.77 -21.36
C LYS A 56 -6.55 17.88 -20.42
N VAL A 57 -6.59 18.11 -19.12
CA VAL A 57 -5.96 17.29 -18.08
C VAL A 57 -7.05 16.86 -17.13
N VAL A 58 -7.14 15.57 -16.88
CA VAL A 58 -8.09 15.03 -15.90
C VAL A 58 -7.63 15.43 -14.50
N GLN A 59 -8.47 16.16 -13.78
CA GLN A 59 -8.22 16.63 -12.42
C GLN A 59 -9.52 16.56 -11.60
N PHE A 60 -9.42 16.68 -10.28
CA PHE A 60 -10.62 16.85 -9.45
C PHE A 60 -11.28 18.19 -9.76
N SER A 61 -12.61 18.22 -9.73
CA SER A 61 -13.38 19.44 -9.99
C SER A 61 -12.99 20.56 -9.03
N PRO A 62 -12.88 21.81 -9.50
CA PRO A 62 -12.45 22.95 -8.68
C PRO A 62 -13.26 23.15 -7.40
N ASN A 63 -14.56 22.87 -7.46
CA ASN A 63 -15.51 23.09 -6.36
C ASN A 63 -15.53 21.95 -5.31
N THR A 64 -14.74 20.89 -5.48
CA THR A 64 -14.67 19.84 -4.48
C THR A 64 -13.89 20.27 -3.25
N THR A 65 -14.31 19.88 -2.06
CA THR A 65 -13.64 20.21 -0.81
C THR A 65 -13.30 18.95 -0.02
N ILE A 66 -12.34 19.05 0.90
CA ILE A 66 -11.99 17.96 1.80
C ILE A 66 -13.13 17.61 2.75
N LYS A 67 -14.05 18.52 2.98
CA LYS A 67 -15.23 18.29 3.82
C LYS A 67 -16.15 17.23 3.21
N ASP A 68 -16.34 17.32 1.89
CA ASP A 68 -17.29 16.46 1.17
C ASP A 68 -16.65 15.16 0.65
N TYR A 69 -15.33 15.19 0.39
CA TYR A 69 -14.63 14.10 -0.29
C TYR A 69 -13.37 13.66 0.46
N PRO A 70 -13.45 12.56 1.22
CA PRO A 70 -12.30 12.02 1.96
C PRO A 70 -11.10 11.63 1.08
N GLU A 71 -11.31 11.29 -0.21
CA GLU A 71 -10.23 10.96 -1.13
C GLU A 71 -9.21 12.08 -1.25
N ILE A 72 -9.69 13.32 -1.49
CA ILE A 72 -8.81 14.47 -1.66
C ILE A 72 -8.24 14.97 -0.33
N ASP A 73 -8.89 14.70 0.79
CA ASP A 73 -8.34 14.93 2.11
C ASP A 73 -7.12 14.02 2.36
N LEU A 74 -7.29 12.72 2.18
CA LEU A 74 -6.25 11.73 2.50
C LEU A 74 -5.10 11.76 1.48
N PHE A 75 -5.41 11.81 0.19
CA PHE A 75 -4.42 11.58 -0.86
C PHE A 75 -4.02 12.84 -1.63
N GLY A 76 -4.55 13.99 -1.23
CA GLY A 76 -4.21 15.28 -1.83
C GLY A 76 -4.80 15.50 -3.22
N TYR A 77 -4.58 16.72 -3.74
CA TYR A 77 -5.06 17.12 -5.05
C TYR A 77 -4.18 18.21 -5.68
N MET A 78 -4.31 18.36 -6.99
CA MET A 78 -3.88 19.51 -7.75
C MET A 78 -5.03 19.91 -8.66
N LYS A 79 -5.53 21.13 -8.51
CA LYS A 79 -6.63 21.70 -9.29
C LYS A 79 -6.15 22.98 -9.95
N THR A 80 -6.30 23.07 -11.26
CA THR A 80 -5.94 24.24 -12.04
C THR A 80 -7.21 24.91 -12.54
N THR A 81 -7.35 26.22 -12.33
CA THR A 81 -8.42 27.07 -12.83
C THR A 81 -7.85 28.22 -13.66
N LYS A 82 -8.70 28.95 -14.35
CA LYS A 82 -8.28 30.14 -15.10
C LYS A 82 -7.65 31.23 -14.21
N GLY A 83 -7.92 31.21 -12.90
CA GLY A 83 -7.44 32.20 -11.93
C GLY A 83 -6.26 31.73 -11.08
N GLY A 84 -5.79 30.49 -11.22
CA GLY A 84 -4.68 30.00 -10.40
C GLY A 84 -4.70 28.48 -10.20
N GLN A 85 -3.86 28.02 -9.29
CA GLN A 85 -3.69 26.64 -8.95
C GLN A 85 -3.91 26.43 -7.44
N SER A 86 -4.71 25.43 -7.08
CA SER A 86 -4.89 24.98 -5.70
C SER A 86 -4.27 23.59 -5.55
N ILE A 87 -3.41 23.43 -4.54
CA ILE A 87 -2.65 22.21 -4.32
C ILE A 87 -2.74 21.81 -2.85
N ARG A 88 -3.13 20.56 -2.61
CA ARG A 88 -3.01 19.91 -1.30
C ARG A 88 -2.05 18.75 -1.41
N SER A 89 -1.02 18.75 -0.59
CA SER A 89 -0.13 17.60 -0.46
C SER A 89 -0.86 16.41 0.16
N ALA A 90 -0.56 15.20 -0.32
CA ALA A 90 -1.09 14.00 0.29
C ALA A 90 -0.70 13.93 1.78
N VAL A 91 -1.66 13.64 2.66
CA VAL A 91 -1.46 13.41 4.09
C VAL A 91 -1.24 11.93 4.38
N VAL A 92 -1.82 11.06 3.56
CA VAL A 92 -1.56 9.62 3.53
C VAL A 92 -0.61 9.34 2.37
N ARG A 93 0.58 8.86 2.69
CA ARG A 93 1.63 8.58 1.70
C ARG A 93 1.99 7.11 1.70
N LEU A 94 2.19 6.57 0.52
CA LEU A 94 2.52 5.17 0.28
C LEU A 94 3.87 5.06 -0.41
N SER A 95 4.71 4.12 0.01
CA SER A 95 5.83 3.66 -0.82
C SER A 95 5.37 2.64 -1.86
N ASN A 96 6.23 2.30 -2.82
CA ASN A 96 5.98 1.12 -3.64
C ASN A 96 6.08 -0.14 -2.77
N ALA A 97 5.25 -1.15 -3.04
CA ALA A 97 5.44 -2.46 -2.43
C ALA A 97 6.50 -3.22 -3.23
N ILE A 98 7.66 -3.42 -2.64
CA ILE A 98 8.82 -4.06 -3.28
C ILE A 98 8.91 -5.50 -2.80
N SER A 99 9.17 -6.43 -3.72
CA SER A 99 9.38 -7.83 -3.36
C SER A 99 10.56 -7.97 -2.39
N LEU A 100 10.45 -8.87 -1.43
CA LEU A 100 11.53 -9.16 -0.49
C LEU A 100 12.54 -10.15 -1.06
N GLU A 101 12.18 -10.83 -2.15
CA GLU A 101 13.02 -11.78 -2.86
C GLU A 101 13.37 -11.24 -4.25
N PRO A 102 14.58 -11.51 -4.75
CA PRO A 102 14.97 -11.16 -6.12
C PRO A 102 14.07 -11.86 -7.15
N TYR A 103 13.78 -11.16 -8.24
CA TYR A 103 13.01 -11.68 -9.35
C TYR A 103 13.78 -12.78 -10.09
N LYS A 104 13.12 -13.91 -10.28
CA LYS A 104 13.51 -14.96 -11.21
C LYS A 104 12.55 -14.93 -12.39
N SER A 105 13.08 -15.07 -13.60
CA SER A 105 12.30 -14.88 -14.84
C SER A 105 11.32 -16.03 -15.09
N ASP A 106 10.22 -16.06 -14.34
CA ASP A 106 9.13 -17.00 -14.53
C ASP A 106 8.04 -16.39 -15.41
N THR A 107 7.44 -17.18 -16.28
CA THR A 107 6.38 -16.76 -17.19
C THR A 107 5.19 -17.70 -17.12
N ASP A 108 3.99 -17.12 -17.18
CA ASP A 108 2.73 -17.82 -17.33
C ASP A 108 2.24 -17.68 -18.79
N PHE A 109 1.84 -18.80 -19.36
CA PHE A 109 1.44 -18.88 -20.75
C PHE A 109 -0.07 -19.04 -20.87
N LEU A 110 -0.72 -18.05 -21.46
CA LEU A 110 -2.15 -18.08 -21.74
C LEU A 110 -2.41 -18.50 -23.19
N ASN A 111 -3.23 -19.53 -23.34
CA ASN A 111 -3.67 -20.04 -24.63
C ASN A 111 -5.20 -20.04 -24.69
N ASN A 112 -5.77 -19.32 -25.67
CA ASN A 112 -7.21 -19.15 -25.79
C ASN A 112 -7.86 -20.14 -26.77
N MET A 113 -7.42 -21.41 -26.78
CA MET A 113 -7.90 -22.45 -27.69
C MET A 113 -9.42 -22.66 -27.66
N GLY A 114 -10.02 -22.55 -26.47
CA GLY A 114 -11.47 -22.78 -26.31
C GLY A 114 -12.34 -21.77 -27.05
N LEU A 115 -11.99 -20.49 -27.01
CA LEU A 115 -12.71 -19.43 -27.73
C LEU A 115 -12.37 -19.46 -29.23
N ALA A 116 -11.12 -19.66 -29.60
CA ALA A 116 -10.68 -19.79 -30.98
C ALA A 116 -11.47 -20.90 -31.69
N LYS A 117 -11.61 -22.08 -31.07
CA LYS A 117 -12.38 -23.21 -31.60
C LYS A 117 -13.87 -22.88 -31.77
N ARG A 118 -14.47 -22.07 -30.89
CA ARG A 118 -15.89 -21.66 -30.98
C ARG A 118 -16.13 -20.66 -32.11
N SER A 119 -15.16 -19.81 -32.41
CA SER A 119 -15.29 -18.72 -33.37
C SER A 119 -14.68 -19.06 -34.77
N GLY A 120 -14.00 -20.21 -34.92
CA GLY A 120 -13.30 -20.57 -36.14
C GLY A 120 -12.10 -19.67 -36.45
N LEU A 121 -11.57 -18.96 -35.45
CA LEU A 121 -10.44 -18.06 -35.57
C LEU A 121 -9.14 -18.75 -35.14
N GLU A 122 -8.01 -18.15 -35.53
CA GLU A 122 -6.70 -18.59 -35.05
C GLU A 122 -6.55 -18.33 -33.54
N ASN A 123 -5.75 -19.15 -32.89
CA ASN A 123 -5.51 -19.10 -31.47
C ASN A 123 -4.63 -17.91 -31.10
N ALA A 124 -5.06 -17.13 -30.11
CA ALA A 124 -4.27 -16.04 -29.55
C ALA A 124 -3.40 -16.57 -28.39
N LEU A 125 -2.11 -16.29 -28.48
CA LEU A 125 -1.12 -16.62 -27.46
C LEU A 125 -0.71 -15.35 -26.72
N ALA A 126 -0.73 -15.40 -25.40
CA ALA A 126 -0.21 -14.34 -24.54
C ALA A 126 0.68 -14.94 -23.46
N GLN A 127 1.71 -14.22 -23.08
CA GLN A 127 2.58 -14.57 -21.97
C GLN A 127 2.57 -13.45 -20.94
N SER A 128 2.76 -13.80 -19.70
CA SER A 128 2.95 -12.82 -18.63
C SER A 128 4.02 -13.28 -17.67
N GLU A 129 4.86 -12.33 -17.27
CA GLU A 129 5.79 -12.57 -16.17
C GLU A 129 5.02 -12.77 -14.87
N ILE A 130 5.49 -13.68 -14.05
CA ILE A 130 5.00 -13.91 -12.69
C ILE A 130 6.17 -13.89 -11.72
N HIS A 131 5.93 -13.44 -10.50
CA HIS A 131 6.89 -13.48 -9.41
C HIS A 131 6.14 -13.60 -8.09
N LYS A 132 6.02 -14.82 -7.57
CA LYS A 132 5.42 -15.04 -6.26
C LYS A 132 6.43 -14.70 -5.18
N SER A 133 6.14 -13.65 -4.41
CA SER A 133 7.01 -13.16 -3.34
C SER A 133 6.21 -12.47 -2.25
N LEU A 134 6.81 -12.28 -1.10
CA LEU A 134 6.37 -11.32 -0.10
C LEU A 134 6.74 -9.91 -0.56
N TYR A 135 5.86 -8.95 -0.34
CA TYR A 135 6.07 -7.54 -0.70
C TYR A 135 5.97 -6.68 0.54
N SER A 136 6.90 -5.74 0.70
CA SER A 136 6.85 -4.76 1.78
C SER A 136 6.61 -3.35 1.25
N TYR A 137 5.79 -2.58 1.96
CA TYR A 137 5.55 -1.17 1.70
C TYR A 137 5.29 -0.43 3.01
N THR A 138 5.42 0.88 2.96
CA THR A 138 5.21 1.76 4.09
C THR A 138 4.03 2.67 3.81
N ILE A 139 3.21 2.91 4.83
CA ILE A 139 2.18 3.93 4.86
C ILE A 139 2.54 4.92 5.95
N THR A 140 2.58 6.20 5.62
CA THR A 140 2.73 7.29 6.59
C THR A 140 1.50 8.19 6.56
N ILE A 141 1.05 8.61 7.73
CA ILE A 141 -0.16 9.42 7.91
C ILE A 141 0.21 10.61 8.79
N ASP A 142 0.03 11.83 8.28
CA ASP A 142 0.16 13.05 9.07
C ASP A 142 -1.16 13.32 9.79
N LEU A 143 -1.37 12.75 10.98
CA LEU A 143 -2.62 12.85 11.73
C LEU A 143 -3.03 14.30 12.01
N ASP A 144 -2.06 15.17 12.28
CA ASP A 144 -2.25 16.61 12.53
C ASP A 144 -2.75 17.40 11.30
N LYS A 145 -2.76 16.78 10.11
CA LYS A 145 -3.21 17.42 8.86
C LYS A 145 -4.48 16.82 8.29
N ILE A 146 -4.99 15.75 8.87
CA ILE A 146 -6.26 15.16 8.44
C ILE A 146 -7.39 16.16 8.69
N GLY A 147 -8.20 16.37 7.67
CA GLY A 147 -9.37 17.23 7.76
C GLY A 147 -9.09 18.73 7.90
N ILE A 148 -7.86 19.17 7.60
CA ILE A 148 -7.47 20.59 7.62
C ILE A 148 -6.95 20.97 6.24
N ASP A 149 -7.54 22.00 5.61
CA ASP A 149 -7.16 22.50 4.29
C ASP A 149 -7.57 23.98 4.16
N ASP A 150 -6.59 24.89 4.14
CA ASP A 150 -6.80 26.33 4.23
C ASP A 150 -7.75 26.72 5.38
N ASP A 151 -8.91 27.29 5.08
CA ASP A 151 -9.93 27.71 6.07
C ASP A 151 -10.91 26.59 6.45
N ILE A 152 -10.75 25.38 5.90
CA ILE A 152 -11.62 24.23 6.17
C ILE A 152 -11.01 23.38 7.26
N GLU A 153 -11.77 23.15 8.31
CA GLU A 153 -11.48 22.16 9.33
C GLU A 153 -12.73 21.32 9.60
N ILE A 154 -12.59 19.99 9.60
CA ILE A 154 -13.66 19.06 9.93
C ILE A 154 -13.59 18.64 11.40
N GLU A 155 -14.68 18.12 11.93
CA GLU A 155 -14.77 17.64 13.30
C GLU A 155 -13.77 16.50 13.61
N ASN A 156 -13.23 16.47 14.82
CA ASN A 156 -12.29 15.45 15.25
C ASN A 156 -12.83 14.03 15.13
N SER A 157 -14.12 13.83 15.39
CA SER A 157 -14.80 12.54 15.19
C SER A 157 -14.71 12.06 13.75
N GLU A 158 -14.94 12.95 12.78
CA GLU A 158 -14.84 12.64 11.36
C GLU A 158 -13.38 12.36 10.94
N LYS A 159 -12.40 13.14 11.47
CA LYS A 159 -10.96 12.87 11.25
C LYS A 159 -10.60 11.46 11.70
N SER A 160 -11.03 11.09 12.90
CA SER A 160 -10.82 9.75 13.46
C SER A 160 -11.43 8.65 12.60
N GLU A 161 -12.70 8.82 12.19
CA GLU A 161 -13.42 7.83 11.39
C GLU A 161 -12.75 7.58 10.02
N ARG A 162 -12.24 8.62 9.36
CA ARG A 162 -11.50 8.49 8.09
C ARG A 162 -10.26 7.62 8.23
N ILE A 163 -9.49 7.81 9.30
CA ILE A 163 -8.29 7.03 9.56
C ILE A 163 -8.63 5.61 10.00
N ILE A 164 -9.64 5.41 10.83
CA ILE A 164 -10.10 4.07 11.22
C ILE A 164 -10.55 3.28 9.99
N LYS A 165 -11.33 3.89 9.09
CA LYS A 165 -11.75 3.26 7.83
C LYS A 165 -10.56 2.91 6.93
N LEU A 166 -9.55 3.77 6.86
CA LEU A 166 -8.30 3.49 6.15
C LEU A 166 -7.57 2.28 6.76
N LEU A 167 -7.42 2.22 8.08
CA LEU A 167 -6.78 1.11 8.77
C LEU A 167 -7.54 -0.20 8.59
N ASP A 168 -8.87 -0.17 8.66
CA ASP A 168 -9.71 -1.34 8.37
C ASP A 168 -9.50 -1.83 6.93
N THR A 169 -9.46 -0.91 5.96
CA THR A 169 -9.23 -1.26 4.56
C THR A 169 -7.85 -1.88 4.36
N ILE A 170 -6.80 -1.35 5.00
CA ILE A 170 -5.44 -1.90 4.92
C ILE A 170 -5.38 -3.29 5.55
N GLN A 171 -6.04 -3.50 6.68
CA GLN A 171 -6.08 -4.78 7.39
C GLN A 171 -6.65 -5.91 6.53
N PHE A 172 -7.63 -5.62 5.65
CA PHE A 172 -8.33 -6.59 4.83
C PHE A 172 -8.15 -6.35 3.33
N LEU A 173 -7.06 -5.68 2.93
CA LEU A 173 -6.81 -5.29 1.56
C LEU A 173 -6.73 -6.49 0.61
N TRP A 174 -7.36 -6.38 -0.52
CA TRP A 174 -7.32 -7.35 -1.61
C TRP A 174 -7.31 -6.63 -2.96
N ARG A 175 -7.11 -7.36 -4.05
CA ARG A 175 -7.29 -6.83 -5.40
C ARG A 175 -7.71 -7.92 -6.36
N ASP A 176 -8.42 -7.52 -7.41
CA ASP A 176 -8.69 -8.38 -8.56
C ASP A 176 -7.64 -8.12 -9.64
N ILE A 177 -7.01 -9.18 -10.10
CA ILE A 177 -6.00 -9.11 -11.14
C ILE A 177 -5.99 -10.39 -11.97
N ARG A 178 -6.07 -10.25 -13.30
CA ARG A 178 -6.03 -11.37 -14.25
C ARG A 178 -6.96 -12.52 -13.91
N GLY A 179 -8.21 -12.19 -13.58
CA GLY A 179 -9.26 -13.19 -13.32
C GLY A 179 -9.17 -13.89 -11.97
N ARG A 180 -8.31 -13.45 -11.07
CA ARG A 180 -8.21 -13.95 -9.69
C ARG A 180 -8.27 -12.82 -8.67
N ARG A 181 -8.65 -13.16 -7.45
CA ARG A 181 -8.58 -12.25 -6.31
C ARG A 181 -7.33 -12.57 -5.49
N GLU A 182 -6.43 -11.59 -5.36
CA GLU A 182 -5.25 -11.70 -4.51
C GLU A 182 -5.54 -11.10 -3.13
N ASN A 183 -5.18 -11.86 -2.08
CA ASN A 183 -5.19 -11.39 -0.71
C ASN A 183 -3.93 -10.56 -0.47
N LEU A 184 -4.10 -9.28 -0.12
CA LEU A 184 -3.02 -8.34 0.21
C LEU A 184 -3.00 -7.99 1.70
N ASN A 185 -3.70 -8.74 2.54
CA ASN A 185 -3.68 -8.55 3.99
C ASN A 185 -2.24 -8.55 4.53
N PRO A 186 -1.91 -7.71 5.52
CA PRO A 186 -0.63 -7.77 6.20
C PRO A 186 -0.39 -9.14 6.84
N LEU A 187 0.76 -9.74 6.58
CA LEU A 187 1.24 -10.97 7.22
C LEU A 187 2.21 -10.65 8.37
N PHE A 188 2.89 -9.53 8.25
CA PHE A 188 3.70 -8.89 9.28
C PHE A 188 3.48 -7.38 9.17
N ALA A 189 3.28 -6.72 10.29
CA ALA A 189 3.12 -5.28 10.36
C ALA A 189 3.93 -4.72 11.54
N VAL A 190 4.52 -3.55 11.33
CA VAL A 190 5.24 -2.81 12.38
C VAL A 190 4.99 -1.32 12.19
N GLY A 191 4.67 -0.63 13.27
CA GLY A 191 4.38 0.80 13.24
C GLY A 191 3.65 1.23 14.51
N GLY A 192 3.31 2.51 14.58
CA GLY A 192 2.63 3.13 15.71
C GLY A 192 2.37 4.61 15.42
N ILE A 193 1.90 5.34 16.42
CA ILE A 193 1.79 6.80 16.39
C ILE A 193 3.05 7.39 17.02
N TYR A 194 3.79 8.17 16.24
CA TYR A 194 5.07 8.76 16.64
C TYR A 194 4.98 10.29 16.69
N GLU A 195 5.75 10.89 17.57
CA GLU A 195 5.86 12.35 17.66
C GLU A 195 6.54 12.96 16.42
N ARG A 196 7.49 12.23 15.85
CA ARG A 196 8.25 12.68 14.68
C ARG A 196 7.74 12.08 13.39
N LYS A 197 7.57 12.89 12.36
CA LYS A 197 7.13 12.47 11.02
C LYS A 197 8.25 11.78 10.24
N ASN A 198 8.73 10.65 10.75
CA ASN A 198 9.78 9.85 10.14
C ASN A 198 9.26 8.44 9.85
N PRO A 199 9.37 7.91 8.62
CA PRO A 199 9.02 6.53 8.30
C PRO A 199 10.11 5.56 8.82
N TYR A 200 10.26 5.43 10.13
CA TYR A 200 11.33 4.69 10.80
C TYR A 200 11.59 3.29 10.25
N PHE A 201 10.52 2.58 9.86
CA PHE A 201 10.59 1.20 9.39
C PHE A 201 10.59 1.06 7.86
N GLU A 202 10.65 2.17 7.09
CA GLU A 202 10.76 2.10 5.64
C GLU A 202 12.05 1.37 5.23
N ASP A 203 11.91 0.39 4.32
CA ASP A 203 13.00 -0.48 3.86
C ASP A 203 13.73 -1.28 4.98
N ARG A 204 13.09 -1.48 6.12
CA ARG A 204 13.66 -2.25 7.25
C ARG A 204 13.18 -3.70 7.29
N LEU A 205 12.11 -4.05 6.58
CA LEU A 205 11.70 -5.43 6.42
C LEU A 205 12.59 -6.10 5.36
N LYS A 206 13.43 -7.02 5.80
CA LYS A 206 14.38 -7.74 4.94
C LYS A 206 14.39 -9.21 5.28
N LEU A 207 14.54 -10.05 4.26
CA LEU A 207 14.77 -11.49 4.45
C LEU A 207 16.26 -11.78 4.56
N THR A 208 16.57 -12.76 5.39
CA THR A 208 17.84 -13.47 5.46
C THR A 208 17.65 -14.88 4.89
N LYS A 209 18.70 -15.68 4.84
CA LYS A 209 18.57 -17.12 4.48
C LYS A 209 17.64 -17.89 5.41
N ASN A 210 17.48 -17.42 6.65
CA ASN A 210 16.73 -18.09 7.70
C ASN A 210 15.33 -17.50 7.93
N GLY A 211 14.90 -16.49 7.16
CA GLY A 211 13.60 -15.86 7.30
C GLY A 211 13.68 -14.35 7.51
N LEU A 212 12.78 -13.77 8.29
CA LEU A 212 12.72 -12.32 8.55
C LEU A 212 13.89 -11.88 9.45
N ASN A 213 14.55 -10.78 9.09
CA ASN A 213 15.59 -10.17 9.93
C ASN A 213 14.98 -9.45 11.15
N ALA A 214 14.64 -10.21 12.18
CA ALA A 214 14.05 -9.70 13.42
C ALA A 214 15.00 -8.74 14.18
N GLY A 215 16.31 -8.99 14.11
CA GLY A 215 17.32 -8.15 14.75
C GLY A 215 17.36 -6.74 14.18
N LEU A 216 17.21 -6.57 12.87
CA LEU A 216 17.13 -5.25 12.24
C LEU A 216 15.90 -4.46 12.71
N ILE A 217 14.75 -5.11 12.79
CA ILE A 217 13.50 -4.48 13.26
C ILE A 217 13.64 -4.05 14.72
N LYS A 218 14.20 -4.93 15.56
CA LYS A 218 14.49 -4.63 16.97
C LYS A 218 15.41 -3.42 17.10
N SER A 219 16.51 -3.37 16.34
CA SER A 219 17.44 -2.24 16.37
C SER A 219 16.77 -0.91 16.04
N VAL A 220 15.82 -0.90 15.09
CA VAL A 220 15.06 0.31 14.74
C VAL A 220 14.10 0.67 15.87
N LYS A 221 13.37 -0.31 16.41
CA LYS A 221 12.46 -0.09 17.53
C LYS A 221 13.17 0.51 18.75
N GLU A 222 14.40 0.07 19.04
CA GLU A 222 15.20 0.51 20.19
C GLU A 222 16.06 1.75 19.88
N SER A 223 15.93 2.35 18.69
CA SER A 223 16.81 3.46 18.25
C SER A 223 16.54 4.79 18.97
N CYS A 224 15.33 5.01 19.49
CA CYS A 224 14.95 6.16 20.28
C CYS A 224 13.74 5.84 21.16
N GLU A 225 13.49 6.70 22.15
CA GLU A 225 12.40 6.54 23.13
C GLU A 225 11.03 6.50 22.43
N ASP A 226 10.81 7.36 21.43
CA ASP A 226 9.57 7.44 20.66
C ASP A 226 9.24 6.10 19.97
N THR A 227 10.20 5.51 19.26
CA THR A 227 10.00 4.20 18.64
C THR A 227 9.93 3.06 19.63
N GLN A 228 10.68 3.13 20.73
CA GLN A 228 10.67 2.08 21.73
C GLN A 228 9.32 1.96 22.44
N SER A 229 8.71 3.09 22.78
CA SER A 229 7.46 3.16 23.54
C SER A 229 6.22 2.95 22.69
N ASN A 230 6.23 3.44 21.44
CA ASN A 230 5.03 3.58 20.63
C ASN A 230 4.94 2.56 19.49
N THR A 231 5.91 1.64 19.33
CA THR A 231 5.87 0.65 18.24
C THR A 231 5.08 -0.59 18.61
N LEU A 232 4.04 -0.86 17.85
CA LEU A 232 3.29 -2.10 17.83
C LEU A 232 3.81 -3.03 16.73
N ILE A 233 3.77 -4.33 16.96
CA ILE A 233 4.17 -5.35 15.99
C ILE A 233 3.08 -6.41 15.91
N GLY A 234 2.60 -6.67 14.70
CA GLY A 234 1.62 -7.71 14.40
C GLY A 234 2.21 -8.78 13.49
N TYR A 235 1.85 -10.04 13.72
CA TYR A 235 2.37 -11.17 12.95
C TYR A 235 1.32 -12.27 12.77
N VAL A 236 1.34 -12.90 11.60
CA VAL A 236 0.59 -14.13 11.32
C VAL A 236 1.54 -15.31 11.44
N PRO A 237 1.36 -16.23 12.40
CA PRO A 237 2.23 -17.39 12.60
C PRO A 237 2.34 -18.27 11.34
N GLY A 238 3.48 -18.96 11.19
CA GLY A 238 3.71 -19.91 10.09
C GLY A 238 4.19 -19.28 8.76
N ILE A 239 4.42 -17.97 8.69
CA ILE A 239 4.86 -17.29 7.45
C ILE A 239 6.38 -17.38 7.26
N PHE A 240 7.15 -17.23 8.32
CA PHE A 240 8.61 -17.22 8.27
C PHE A 240 9.20 -18.44 8.96
N SER A 241 10.26 -19.03 8.40
CA SER A 241 10.94 -20.20 8.94
C SER A 241 11.61 -19.97 10.30
N ASN A 242 11.92 -18.73 10.65
CA ASN A 242 12.51 -18.34 11.94
C ASN A 242 11.48 -17.79 12.95
N GLU A 243 10.30 -18.37 12.98
CA GLU A 243 9.19 -17.90 13.83
C GLU A 243 9.56 -17.79 15.32
N GLU A 244 10.26 -18.79 15.87
CA GLU A 244 10.71 -18.75 17.27
C GLU A 244 11.59 -17.53 17.58
N GLU A 245 12.50 -17.18 16.67
CA GLU A 245 13.33 -15.99 16.77
C GLU A 245 12.48 -14.71 16.74
N ILE A 246 11.51 -14.65 15.82
CA ILE A 246 10.60 -13.49 15.69
C ILE A 246 9.81 -13.29 16.98
N ILE A 247 9.21 -14.34 17.51
CA ILE A 247 8.42 -14.30 18.77
C ILE A 247 9.31 -13.86 19.93
N LYS A 248 10.48 -14.47 20.08
CA LYS A 248 11.40 -14.16 21.17
C LYS A 248 11.96 -12.73 21.11
N THR A 249 12.27 -12.24 19.88
CA THR A 249 12.97 -10.98 19.67
C THR A 249 12.04 -9.78 19.66
N LEU A 250 10.84 -9.94 19.07
CA LEU A 250 9.92 -8.86 18.79
C LEU A 250 8.63 -8.88 19.62
N SER A 251 8.29 -10.03 20.22
CA SER A 251 7.07 -10.24 21.00
C SER A 251 5.81 -9.72 20.30
N PRO A 252 5.55 -10.14 19.04
CA PRO A 252 4.43 -9.63 18.27
C PRO A 252 3.10 -10.10 18.86
N VAL A 253 2.07 -9.28 18.64
CA VAL A 253 0.66 -9.69 18.83
C VAL A 253 0.07 -10.18 17.48
N SER A 254 -1.19 -10.60 17.46
CA SER A 254 -1.86 -10.89 16.20
C SER A 254 -2.04 -9.61 15.36
N ILE A 255 -2.13 -9.74 14.03
CA ILE A 255 -2.44 -8.60 13.14
C ILE A 255 -3.74 -7.91 13.58
N SER A 256 -4.77 -8.68 13.93
CA SER A 256 -6.05 -8.13 14.39
C SER A 256 -5.90 -7.29 15.67
N GLU A 257 -5.16 -7.78 16.64
CA GLU A 257 -4.90 -7.05 17.90
C GLU A 257 -4.09 -5.78 17.64
N MET A 258 -3.05 -5.85 16.80
CA MET A 258 -2.26 -4.67 16.45
C MET A 258 -3.14 -3.56 15.82
N PHE A 259 -3.98 -3.92 14.84
CA PHE A 259 -4.86 -2.94 14.20
C PHE A 259 -5.94 -2.41 15.16
N THR A 260 -6.42 -3.23 16.10
CA THR A 260 -7.34 -2.76 17.14
C THR A 260 -6.68 -1.70 18.02
N LYS A 261 -5.46 -1.95 18.50
CA LYS A 261 -4.69 -0.99 19.29
C LYS A 261 -4.40 0.29 18.51
N LEU A 262 -3.97 0.20 17.25
CA LEU A 262 -3.75 1.39 16.41
C LEU A 262 -5.01 2.24 16.26
N LYS A 263 -6.17 1.61 16.08
CA LYS A 263 -7.46 2.33 16.00
C LYS A 263 -7.86 2.99 17.32
N GLU A 264 -7.56 2.36 18.44
CA GLU A 264 -7.76 2.94 19.78
C GLU A 264 -6.85 4.16 20.02
N GLU A 265 -5.58 4.07 19.64
CA GLU A 265 -4.64 5.19 19.69
C GLU A 265 -5.07 6.36 18.80
N VAL A 266 -5.59 6.09 17.58
CA VAL A 266 -6.15 7.13 16.70
C VAL A 266 -7.36 7.82 17.34
N ARG A 267 -8.27 7.05 17.98
CA ARG A 267 -9.39 7.66 18.72
C ARG A 267 -8.91 8.54 19.86
N ALA A 268 -7.93 8.08 20.61
CA ALA A 268 -7.35 8.85 21.72
C ALA A 268 -6.65 10.13 21.24
N TYR A 269 -6.02 10.09 20.05
CA TYR A 269 -5.36 11.26 19.45
C TYR A 269 -6.35 12.38 19.10
N TYR A 270 -7.56 12.03 18.66
CA TYR A 270 -8.59 13.00 18.27
C TYR A 270 -9.65 13.28 19.36
N ALA A 271 -9.59 12.61 20.51
CA ALA A 271 -10.48 12.89 21.65
C ALA A 271 -10.13 14.22 22.32
#